data_dfdf83d2d673aa6edb30065e5269971a
#
_entry.id   dfdf83d2d673aa6edb30065e5269971a
#
_cell.length_a   1.000
_cell.length_b   1.000
_cell.length_c   1.000
_cell.angle_alpha   90.00
_cell.angle_beta   90.00
_cell.angle_gamma   90.00
#
_symmetry.space_group_name_H-M   'P 1'
#
loop_
_entity.id
_entity.type
_entity.pdbx_description
1 polymer ?
#
loop_
_entity_poly.entity_id
_entity_poly.type
_entity_poly.pdbx_seq_one_letter_code
_entity_poly.pdbx_strand_id
1 'polypeptide(L)'
;GHLINSEGERFMTKYDPRGELATRDIVARSIYTEIQEGRGTENGGVYLSVEHLPDEQVHKKLHTMVQQFKDVGVDITKEPMEVAPTAHHFMGGIKIDLECKTNVEGLFAAGEATSGVHGANRLGGNALADTQVFGNIAGISSAKCAKESKEEKPCQDDLDCEIERIKAMRHDGKYEPS
;
A
#
# COMPACT_ATOMS: atom_id res chain seq x y z
N GLY A 1 -17.09 -5.86 -10.09
CA GLY A 1 -17.27 -7.13 -9.40
C GLY A 1 -18.16 -6.99 -8.19
N HIS A 2 -18.68 -8.08 -7.69
CA HIS A 2 -19.49 -8.13 -6.47
C HIS A 2 -18.67 -8.74 -5.33
N LEU A 3 -18.72 -8.13 -4.15
CA LEU A 3 -18.09 -8.66 -2.95
C LEU A 3 -19.12 -9.48 -2.17
N ILE A 4 -18.78 -10.73 -1.89
CA ILE A 4 -19.66 -11.74 -1.32
C ILE A 4 -18.97 -12.34 -0.09
N ASN A 5 -19.68 -12.44 1.04
CA ASN A 5 -19.16 -13.08 2.25
C ASN A 5 -19.29 -14.61 2.20
N SER A 6 -18.82 -15.30 3.24
CA SER A 6 -18.89 -16.77 3.33
C SER A 6 -20.32 -17.33 3.39
N GLU A 7 -21.30 -16.50 3.74
CA GLU A 7 -22.72 -16.86 3.77
C GLU A 7 -23.41 -16.67 2.39
N GLY A 8 -22.66 -16.21 1.38
CA GLY A 8 -23.20 -15.96 0.04
C GLY A 8 -23.89 -14.61 -0.13
N GLU A 9 -23.79 -13.72 0.85
CA GLU A 9 -24.41 -12.39 0.78
C GLU A 9 -23.50 -11.38 0.09
N ARG A 10 -24.03 -10.60 -0.84
CA ARG A 10 -23.40 -9.38 -1.36
C ARG A 10 -23.55 -8.26 -0.33
N PHE A 11 -22.54 -8.04 0.49
CA PHE A 11 -22.64 -7.26 1.72
C PHE A 11 -22.40 -5.75 1.56
N MET A 12 -21.76 -5.28 0.49
CA MET A 12 -21.32 -3.88 0.38
C MET A 12 -22.45 -2.85 0.54
N THR A 13 -23.67 -3.16 0.11
CA THR A 13 -24.82 -2.24 0.23
C THR A 13 -25.29 -2.02 1.68
N LYS A 14 -24.86 -2.88 2.63
CA LYS A 14 -25.10 -2.68 4.08
C LYS A 14 -24.23 -1.54 4.64
N TYR A 15 -23.07 -1.29 4.03
CA TYR A 15 -22.06 -0.35 4.50
C TYR A 15 -22.07 0.99 3.75
N ASP A 16 -22.36 0.95 2.44
CA ASP A 16 -22.41 2.16 1.61
C ASP A 16 -23.45 1.98 0.48
N PRO A 17 -24.34 2.96 0.25
CA PRO A 17 -25.36 2.87 -0.80
C PRO A 17 -24.78 2.76 -2.22
N ARG A 18 -23.51 3.14 -2.42
CA ARG A 18 -22.81 2.96 -3.70
C ARG A 18 -22.32 1.53 -3.92
N GLY A 19 -22.42 0.66 -2.90
CA GLY A 19 -21.94 -0.71 -2.95
C GLY A 19 -20.44 -0.77 -3.23
N GLU A 20 -20.00 -1.61 -4.15
CA GLU A 20 -18.59 -1.79 -4.52
C GLU A 20 -17.97 -0.59 -5.27
N LEU A 21 -18.78 0.42 -5.59
CA LEU A 21 -18.30 1.72 -6.12
C LEU A 21 -17.93 2.72 -5.02
N ALA A 22 -18.07 2.35 -3.75
CA ALA A 22 -17.58 3.11 -2.62
C ALA A 22 -16.06 3.31 -2.70
N THR A 23 -15.54 4.26 -1.93
CA THR A 23 -14.07 4.50 -1.88
C THR A 23 -13.34 3.31 -1.29
N ARG A 24 -12.07 3.12 -1.67
CA ARG A 24 -11.28 1.94 -1.31
C ARG A 24 -11.16 1.71 0.20
N ASP A 25 -11.10 2.78 0.97
CA ASP A 25 -11.07 2.72 2.44
C ASP A 25 -12.37 2.17 3.02
N ILE A 26 -13.54 2.56 2.48
CA ILE A 26 -14.84 2.02 2.88
C ILE A 26 -14.91 0.53 2.52
N VAL A 27 -14.56 0.17 1.29
CA VAL A 27 -14.55 -1.23 0.84
C VAL A 27 -13.63 -2.08 1.73
N ALA A 28 -12.41 -1.63 1.99
CA ALA A 28 -11.46 -2.37 2.82
C ALA A 28 -11.96 -2.56 4.26
N ARG A 29 -12.51 -1.49 4.87
CA ARG A 29 -13.10 -1.58 6.23
C ARG A 29 -14.32 -2.49 6.27
N SER A 30 -15.17 -2.47 5.24
CA SER A 30 -16.34 -3.36 5.15
C SER A 30 -15.93 -4.83 5.07
N ILE A 31 -14.94 -5.15 4.23
CA ILE A 31 -14.36 -6.50 4.15
C ILE A 31 -13.79 -6.92 5.52
N TYR A 32 -13.00 -6.04 6.15
CA TYR A 32 -12.44 -6.32 7.47
C TYR A 32 -13.54 -6.58 8.52
N THR A 33 -14.63 -5.81 8.51
CA THR A 33 -15.76 -6.02 9.40
C THR A 33 -16.43 -7.36 9.17
N GLU A 34 -16.70 -7.75 7.92
CA GLU A 34 -17.27 -9.06 7.60
C GLU A 34 -16.38 -10.21 8.13
N ILE A 35 -15.06 -10.10 7.98
CA ILE A 35 -14.10 -11.08 8.49
C ILE A 35 -14.15 -11.13 10.04
N GLN A 36 -14.10 -9.97 10.71
CA GLN A 36 -14.13 -9.92 12.18
C GLN A 36 -15.43 -10.43 12.79
N GLU A 37 -16.55 -10.29 12.10
CA GLU A 37 -17.85 -10.78 12.51
C GLU A 37 -18.08 -12.26 12.16
N GLY A 38 -17.05 -12.96 11.66
CA GLY A 38 -17.08 -14.39 11.39
C GLY A 38 -17.73 -14.77 10.05
N ARG A 39 -18.00 -13.79 9.17
CA ARG A 39 -18.51 -14.02 7.81
C ARG A 39 -17.43 -13.99 6.73
N GLY A 40 -16.15 -14.03 7.15
CA GLY A 40 -15.02 -14.22 6.25
C GLY A 40 -14.88 -15.67 5.80
N THR A 41 -14.01 -15.91 4.83
CA THR A 41 -13.61 -17.25 4.38
C THR A 41 -12.68 -17.89 5.42
N GLU A 42 -12.42 -19.19 5.31
CA GLU A 42 -11.49 -19.92 6.18
C GLU A 42 -10.05 -19.35 6.14
N ASN A 43 -9.67 -18.74 5.01
CA ASN A 43 -8.35 -18.10 4.86
C ASN A 43 -8.33 -16.62 5.29
N GLY A 44 -9.42 -16.10 5.86
CA GLY A 44 -9.49 -14.71 6.35
C GLY A 44 -9.72 -13.68 5.25
N GLY A 45 -10.46 -14.04 4.22
CA GLY A 45 -10.85 -13.17 3.10
C GLY A 45 -12.36 -13.07 2.92
N VAL A 46 -12.76 -12.58 1.76
CA VAL A 46 -14.12 -12.60 1.19
C VAL A 46 -14.02 -12.96 -0.29
N TYR A 47 -15.15 -13.21 -0.94
CA TYR A 47 -15.16 -13.52 -2.36
C TYR A 47 -15.43 -12.27 -3.21
N LEU A 48 -14.66 -12.13 -4.31
CA LEU A 48 -14.89 -11.16 -5.37
C LEU A 48 -15.36 -11.90 -6.63
N SER A 49 -16.62 -11.79 -6.99
CA SER A 49 -17.18 -12.39 -8.20
C SER A 49 -17.26 -11.38 -9.35
N VAL A 50 -16.91 -11.83 -10.54
CA VAL A 50 -17.12 -11.16 -11.82
C VAL A 50 -17.98 -12.01 -12.79
N GLU A 51 -18.54 -13.12 -12.32
CA GLU A 51 -19.34 -14.08 -13.09
C GLU A 51 -20.55 -13.45 -13.81
N HIS A 52 -21.08 -12.35 -13.25
CA HIS A 52 -22.20 -11.60 -13.87
C HIS A 52 -21.80 -10.79 -15.10
N LEU A 53 -20.51 -10.69 -15.41
CA LEU A 53 -19.99 -9.97 -16.58
C LEU A 53 -19.81 -10.94 -17.76
N PRO A 54 -20.01 -10.48 -19.00
CA PRO A 54 -19.69 -11.31 -20.19
C PRO A 54 -18.21 -11.71 -20.21
N ASP A 55 -17.92 -12.98 -20.52
CA ASP A 55 -16.55 -13.53 -20.56
C ASP A 55 -15.60 -12.68 -21.42
N GLU A 56 -16.06 -12.22 -22.59
CA GLU A 56 -15.28 -11.34 -23.47
C GLU A 56 -14.84 -10.05 -22.76
N GLN A 57 -15.73 -9.47 -21.95
CA GLN A 57 -15.41 -8.27 -21.19
C GLN A 57 -14.40 -8.55 -20.08
N VAL A 58 -14.53 -9.68 -19.38
CA VAL A 58 -13.61 -10.12 -18.34
C VAL A 58 -12.22 -10.33 -18.94
N HIS A 59 -12.12 -11.10 -20.02
CA HIS A 59 -10.85 -11.34 -20.71
C HIS A 59 -10.20 -10.06 -21.24
N LYS A 60 -10.98 -9.11 -21.76
CA LYS A 60 -10.47 -7.85 -22.28
C LYS A 60 -9.98 -6.89 -21.19
N LYS A 61 -10.74 -6.75 -20.11
CA LYS A 61 -10.47 -5.76 -19.06
C LYS A 61 -9.59 -6.28 -17.92
N LEU A 62 -9.63 -7.58 -17.66
CA LEU A 62 -8.94 -8.23 -16.56
C LEU A 62 -7.93 -9.28 -17.02
N HIS A 63 -7.37 -9.09 -18.23
CA HIS A 63 -6.46 -10.03 -18.87
C HIS A 63 -5.37 -10.58 -17.94
N THR A 64 -4.68 -9.70 -17.21
CA THR A 64 -3.62 -10.10 -16.27
C THR A 64 -4.17 -10.95 -15.12
N MET A 65 -5.32 -10.57 -14.56
CA MET A 65 -5.96 -11.34 -13.48
C MET A 65 -6.42 -12.71 -13.96
N VAL A 66 -7.06 -12.77 -15.15
CA VAL A 66 -7.46 -14.05 -15.75
C VAL A 66 -6.27 -15.00 -15.86
N GLN A 67 -5.12 -14.50 -16.32
CA GLN A 67 -3.92 -15.33 -16.45
C GLN A 67 -3.38 -15.77 -15.09
N GLN A 68 -3.23 -14.84 -14.14
CA GLN A 68 -2.70 -15.12 -12.81
C GLN A 68 -3.55 -16.16 -12.04
N PHE A 69 -4.87 -16.02 -12.09
CA PHE A 69 -5.76 -16.96 -11.42
C PHE A 69 -5.83 -18.30 -12.13
N LYS A 70 -5.75 -18.32 -13.46
CA LYS A 70 -5.65 -19.55 -14.23
C LYS A 70 -4.40 -20.36 -13.90
N ASP A 71 -3.28 -19.70 -13.63
CA ASP A 71 -2.01 -20.36 -13.26
C ASP A 71 -2.11 -21.10 -11.92
N VAL A 72 -3.06 -20.70 -11.06
CA VAL A 72 -3.40 -21.39 -9.79
C VAL A 72 -4.67 -22.24 -9.87
N GLY A 73 -5.22 -22.44 -11.07
CA GLY A 73 -6.34 -23.33 -11.33
C GLY A 73 -7.71 -22.72 -11.14
N VAL A 74 -7.83 -21.39 -11.00
CA VAL A 74 -9.10 -20.67 -10.80
C VAL A 74 -9.55 -19.99 -12.10
N ASP A 75 -10.76 -20.30 -12.59
CA ASP A 75 -11.38 -19.63 -13.72
C ASP A 75 -12.32 -18.52 -13.22
N ILE A 76 -11.84 -17.30 -13.15
CA ILE A 76 -12.58 -16.16 -12.59
C ILE A 76 -13.86 -15.79 -13.36
N THR A 77 -14.08 -16.36 -14.55
CA THR A 77 -15.33 -16.18 -15.28
C THR A 77 -16.44 -17.11 -14.77
N LYS A 78 -16.10 -18.14 -14.00
CA LYS A 78 -17.00 -19.21 -13.52
C LYS A 78 -17.04 -19.36 -12.01
N GLU A 79 -16.04 -18.86 -11.32
CA GLU A 79 -15.92 -18.96 -9.88
C GLU A 79 -15.34 -17.67 -9.28
N PRO A 80 -15.71 -17.30 -8.04
CA PRO A 80 -15.24 -16.08 -7.43
C PRO A 80 -13.78 -16.20 -6.97
N MET A 81 -13.08 -15.07 -6.96
CA MET A 81 -11.74 -14.93 -6.42
C MET A 81 -11.81 -14.69 -4.92
N GLU A 82 -11.00 -15.37 -4.13
CA GLU A 82 -10.82 -15.01 -2.72
C GLU A 82 -9.89 -13.79 -2.61
N VAL A 83 -10.31 -12.78 -1.85
CA VAL A 83 -9.60 -11.51 -1.69
C VAL A 83 -9.62 -11.06 -0.23
N ALA A 84 -8.56 -10.37 0.19
CA ALA A 84 -8.47 -9.76 1.52
C ALA A 84 -7.84 -8.36 1.43
N PRO A 85 -8.15 -7.45 2.35
CA PRO A 85 -7.45 -6.17 2.46
C PRO A 85 -5.99 -6.38 2.80
N THR A 86 -5.11 -5.59 2.17
CA THR A 86 -3.68 -5.60 2.45
C THR A 86 -3.22 -4.19 2.77
N ALA A 87 -2.42 -4.03 3.82
CA ALA A 87 -1.73 -2.78 4.12
C ALA A 87 -0.59 -2.60 3.10
N HIS A 88 -0.83 -1.77 2.07
CA HIS A 88 0.09 -1.60 0.94
C HIS A 88 0.57 -0.16 0.74
N HIS A 89 0.03 0.79 1.50
CA HIS A 89 0.41 2.20 1.43
C HIS A 89 0.09 2.91 2.74
N PHE A 90 1.07 3.67 3.24
CA PHE A 90 0.92 4.49 4.43
C PHE A 90 0.75 5.97 4.06
N MET A 91 -0.27 6.61 4.60
CA MET A 91 -0.45 8.06 4.52
C MET A 91 0.10 8.68 5.79
N GLY A 92 0.86 9.75 5.62
CA GLY A 92 1.62 10.36 6.72
C GLY A 92 3.10 10.02 6.61
N GLY A 93 3.91 10.54 7.52
CA GLY A 93 5.35 10.35 7.50
C GLY A 93 6.13 11.64 7.75
N ILE A 94 7.29 11.76 7.14
CA ILE A 94 8.20 12.89 7.32
C ILE A 94 7.58 14.17 6.74
N LYS A 95 7.51 15.22 7.55
CA LYS A 95 7.07 16.54 7.07
C LYS A 95 8.13 17.15 6.17
N ILE A 96 7.71 17.60 5.00
CA ILE A 96 8.56 18.28 4.00
C ILE A 96 7.97 19.63 3.61
N ASP A 97 8.82 20.50 3.07
CA ASP A 97 8.42 21.73 2.39
C ASP A 97 8.26 21.51 0.86
N LEU A 98 8.04 22.59 0.11
CA LEU A 98 7.85 22.55 -1.36
C LEU A 98 9.14 22.15 -2.12
N GLU A 99 10.28 22.20 -1.47
CA GLU A 99 11.60 21.76 -2.00
C GLU A 99 11.99 20.37 -1.50
N CYS A 100 11.06 19.66 -0.85
CA CYS A 100 11.27 18.35 -0.22
C CYS A 100 12.29 18.33 0.92
N LYS A 101 12.57 19.48 1.53
CA LYS A 101 13.43 19.60 2.71
C LYS A 101 12.66 19.16 3.94
N THR A 102 13.32 18.45 4.83
CA THR A 102 12.82 18.16 6.17
C THR A 102 13.16 19.28 7.15
N ASN A 103 12.81 19.13 8.42
CA ASN A 103 13.26 20.03 9.48
C ASN A 103 14.72 19.76 9.93
N VAL A 104 15.36 18.76 9.38
CA VAL A 104 16.78 18.46 9.60
C VAL A 104 17.57 19.00 8.42
N GLU A 105 18.56 19.84 8.71
CA GLU A 105 19.40 20.44 7.67
C GLU A 105 20.13 19.37 6.86
N GLY A 106 20.14 19.51 5.53
CA GLY A 106 20.74 18.55 4.62
C GLY A 106 19.94 17.27 4.37
N LEU A 107 18.80 17.06 5.07
CA LEU A 107 17.97 15.88 4.90
C LEU A 107 16.74 16.20 4.03
N PHE A 108 16.56 15.41 2.98
CA PHE A 108 15.43 15.48 2.05
C PHE A 108 14.63 14.18 2.09
N ALA A 109 13.34 14.26 1.79
CA ALA A 109 12.49 13.08 1.69
C ALA A 109 11.45 13.26 0.57
N ALA A 110 11.02 12.15 -0.05
CA ALA A 110 10.01 12.16 -1.10
C ALA A 110 9.22 10.85 -1.14
N GLY A 111 8.05 10.87 -1.78
CA GLY A 111 7.20 9.70 -1.98
C GLY A 111 6.50 9.25 -0.71
N GLU A 112 6.20 7.96 -0.61
CA GLU A 112 5.42 7.38 0.49
C GLU A 112 5.98 7.65 1.90
N ALA A 113 7.29 7.87 2.01
CA ALA A 113 7.93 8.22 3.29
C ALA A 113 7.50 9.59 3.84
N THR A 114 6.84 10.42 3.02
CA THR A 114 6.49 11.81 3.36
C THR A 114 5.02 11.98 3.71
N SER A 115 4.72 13.07 4.42
CA SER A 115 3.36 13.47 4.77
C SER A 115 2.87 14.67 3.97
N GLY A 116 1.55 14.81 3.87
CA GLY A 116 0.88 16.01 3.37
C GLY A 116 0.21 15.85 2.03
N VAL A 117 0.87 15.30 1.02
CA VAL A 117 0.39 15.21 -0.38
C VAL A 117 -0.95 14.46 -0.48
N HIS A 118 -1.08 13.37 0.25
CA HIS A 118 -2.25 12.48 0.17
C HIS A 118 -3.30 12.72 1.26
N GLY A 119 -3.04 13.58 2.23
CA GLY A 119 -3.91 13.74 3.39
C GLY A 119 -4.12 12.42 4.13
N ALA A 120 -5.37 12.16 4.55
CA ALA A 120 -5.72 10.95 5.29
C ALA A 120 -6.12 9.77 4.37
N ASN A 121 -6.36 10.00 3.07
CA ASN A 121 -6.82 8.96 2.14
C ASN A 121 -6.38 9.26 0.71
N ARG A 122 -5.38 8.54 0.23
CA ARG A 122 -4.80 8.71 -1.10
C ARG A 122 -5.77 8.30 -2.22
N LEU A 123 -5.88 9.13 -3.23
CA LEU A 123 -6.58 8.77 -4.47
C LEU A 123 -5.83 7.65 -5.22
N GLY A 124 -6.58 6.71 -5.77
CA GLY A 124 -6.02 5.59 -6.53
C GLY A 124 -5.10 6.05 -7.67
N GLY A 125 -3.96 5.38 -7.85
CA GLY A 125 -2.97 5.69 -8.88
C GLY A 125 -1.95 6.77 -8.52
N ASN A 126 -2.20 7.61 -7.51
CA ASN A 126 -1.35 8.76 -7.22
C ASN A 126 -0.02 8.43 -6.51
N ALA A 127 0.18 7.21 -6.00
CA ALA A 127 1.44 6.85 -5.34
C ALA A 127 2.65 6.97 -6.27
N LEU A 128 2.55 6.44 -7.50
CA LEU A 128 3.64 6.52 -8.48
C LEU A 128 3.85 7.96 -8.99
N ALA A 129 2.78 8.72 -9.18
CA ALA A 129 2.88 10.13 -9.56
C ALA A 129 3.62 10.94 -8.49
N ASP A 130 3.29 10.71 -7.21
CA ASP A 130 3.96 11.32 -6.07
C ASP A 130 5.47 11.01 -6.07
N THR A 131 5.85 9.74 -6.15
CA THR A 131 7.27 9.35 -6.17
C THR A 131 8.04 9.96 -7.33
N GLN A 132 7.45 10.08 -8.51
CA GLN A 132 8.10 10.67 -9.68
C GLN A 132 8.26 12.20 -9.54
N VAL A 133 7.20 12.89 -9.16
CA VAL A 133 7.20 14.37 -9.07
C VAL A 133 8.08 14.82 -7.92
N PHE A 134 7.82 14.35 -6.69
CA PHE A 134 8.56 14.80 -5.52
C PHE A 134 9.96 14.19 -5.44
N GLY A 135 10.17 12.99 -5.98
CA GLY A 135 11.51 12.42 -6.14
C GLY A 135 12.40 13.26 -7.04
N ASN A 136 11.86 13.78 -8.15
CA ASN A 136 12.58 14.70 -9.03
C ASN A 136 12.91 16.04 -8.31
N ILE A 137 11.93 16.62 -7.61
CA ILE A 137 12.13 17.86 -6.83
C ILE A 137 13.20 17.64 -5.75
N ALA A 138 13.10 16.58 -4.96
CA ALA A 138 14.06 16.23 -3.92
C ALA A 138 15.47 16.06 -4.49
N GLY A 139 15.59 15.38 -5.64
CA GLY A 139 16.86 15.18 -6.34
C GLY A 139 17.53 16.50 -6.75
N ILE A 140 16.76 17.41 -7.34
CA ILE A 140 17.25 18.73 -7.75
C ILE A 140 17.65 19.56 -6.52
N SER A 141 16.80 19.59 -5.48
CA SER A 141 17.02 20.38 -4.28
C SER A 141 18.22 19.87 -3.47
N SER A 142 18.34 18.55 -3.31
CA SER A 142 19.47 17.94 -2.60
C SER A 142 20.80 18.14 -3.33
N ALA A 143 20.82 18.02 -4.67
CA ALA A 143 22.00 18.26 -5.48
C ALA A 143 22.46 19.73 -5.38
N LYS A 144 21.54 20.69 -5.33
CA LYS A 144 21.84 22.09 -5.10
C LYS A 144 22.44 22.32 -3.71
N CYS A 145 21.79 21.78 -2.68
CA CYS A 145 22.26 21.84 -1.31
C CYS A 145 23.68 21.27 -1.17
N ALA A 146 23.94 20.10 -1.76
CA ALA A 146 25.25 19.46 -1.71
C ALA A 146 26.37 20.30 -2.36
N LYS A 147 26.07 21.05 -3.43
CA LYS A 147 27.06 21.98 -4.07
C LYS A 147 27.39 23.19 -3.22
N GLU A 148 26.42 23.62 -2.39
CA GLU A 148 26.58 24.81 -1.54
C GLU A 148 27.13 24.44 -0.15
N SER A 149 27.06 23.18 0.24
CA SER A 149 27.53 22.66 1.52
C SER A 149 29.04 22.47 1.52
N LYS A 150 29.68 22.71 2.68
CA LYS A 150 31.07 22.34 2.90
C LYS A 150 31.15 20.82 3.13
N GLU A 151 32.22 20.22 2.64
CA GLU A 151 32.55 18.83 2.95
C GLU A 151 32.83 18.68 4.45
N GLU A 152 31.97 17.96 5.15
CA GLU A 152 32.17 17.61 6.55
C GLU A 152 32.50 16.12 6.64
N LYS A 153 33.52 15.78 7.45
CA LYS A 153 33.81 14.37 7.72
C LYS A 153 32.86 13.86 8.78
N PRO A 154 32.25 12.66 8.60
CA PRO A 154 31.44 12.05 9.63
C PRO A 154 32.26 11.83 10.91
N CYS A 155 31.66 12.02 12.07
CA CYS A 155 32.24 11.69 13.36
C CYS A 155 32.45 10.17 13.44
N GLN A 156 33.69 9.72 13.67
CA GLN A 156 33.99 8.28 13.72
C GLN A 156 33.27 7.61 14.89
N ASP A 157 33.18 8.28 16.05
CA ASP A 157 32.50 7.74 17.22
C ASP A 157 31.00 7.51 16.97
N ASP A 158 30.34 8.43 16.24
CA ASP A 158 28.95 8.29 15.86
C ASP A 158 28.73 7.12 14.90
N LEU A 159 29.64 6.94 13.94
CA LEU A 159 29.63 5.79 13.02
C LEU A 159 29.80 4.46 13.75
N ASP A 160 30.77 4.39 14.67
CA ASP A 160 31.04 3.19 15.45
C ASP A 160 29.85 2.84 16.35
N CYS A 161 29.25 3.84 17.00
CA CYS A 161 28.04 3.67 17.81
C CYS A 161 26.87 3.13 16.99
N GLU A 162 26.63 3.66 15.78
CA GLU A 162 25.55 3.19 14.92
C GLU A 162 25.81 1.78 14.34
N ILE A 163 27.06 1.47 14.02
CA ILE A 163 27.47 0.13 13.59
C ILE A 163 27.17 -0.89 14.71
N GLU A 164 27.52 -0.59 15.95
CA GLU A 164 27.25 -1.48 17.09
C GLU A 164 25.73 -1.60 17.35
N ARG A 165 24.97 -0.52 17.21
CA ARG A 165 23.50 -0.57 17.28
C ARG A 165 22.90 -1.51 16.24
N ILE A 166 23.36 -1.44 14.98
CA ILE A 166 22.90 -2.31 13.88
C ILE A 166 23.29 -3.77 14.13
N LYS A 167 24.53 -4.00 14.62
CA LYS A 167 24.98 -5.37 14.96
C LYS A 167 24.14 -5.96 16.08
N ALA A 168 23.78 -5.19 17.10
CA ALA A 168 22.93 -5.63 18.21
C ALA A 168 21.50 -5.99 17.78
N MET A 169 21.01 -5.46 16.64
CA MET A 169 19.71 -5.82 16.05
C MET A 169 19.74 -7.16 15.29
N ARG A 170 20.91 -7.70 14.98
CA ARG A 170 21.05 -9.04 14.41
C ARG A 170 20.84 -10.09 15.49
N HIS A 171 19.59 -10.51 15.64
CA HIS A 171 19.28 -11.73 16.40
C HIS A 171 19.59 -12.95 15.55
N ASP A 172 20.25 -13.95 16.14
CA ASP A 172 20.60 -15.24 15.55
C ASP A 172 19.36 -16.12 15.24
N GLY A 173 18.36 -15.57 14.55
CA GLY A 173 17.18 -16.28 14.07
C GLY A 173 16.21 -16.79 15.16
N LYS A 174 16.40 -16.40 16.41
CA LYS A 174 15.48 -16.70 17.52
C LYS A 174 14.55 -15.52 17.74
N TYR A 175 13.57 -15.38 16.84
CA TYR A 175 12.42 -14.50 17.08
C TYR A 175 11.39 -15.29 17.89
N GLU A 176 11.21 -14.98 19.16
CA GLU A 176 10.03 -15.39 19.92
C GLU A 176 8.97 -14.28 19.72
N PRO A 177 7.86 -14.56 19.02
CA PRO A 177 6.77 -13.61 18.93
C PRO A 177 6.13 -13.46 20.31
N SER A 178 6.09 -12.24 20.81
CA SER A 178 5.36 -11.83 22.01
C SER A 178 3.87 -11.74 21.78
#